data_0af748fda9171fbdf7f50174417caab2
#
_entry.id   0af748fda9171fbdf7f50174417caab2
#
_cell.length_a   1.000
_cell.length_b   1.000
_cell.length_c   1.000
_cell.angle_alpha   90.00
_cell.angle_beta   90.00
_cell.angle_gamma   90.00
#
_symmetry.space_group_name_H-M   'P 1'
#
loop_
_entity.id
_entity.type
_entity.pdbx_description
1 polymer ?
#
loop_
_entity_poly.entity_id
_entity_poly.type
_entity_poly.pdbx_seq_one_letter_code
_entity_poly.pdbx_strand_id
1 'polypeptide(L)'
;MNVDEKVVVITGASSGLGAAFADAFVAKGAIVYGLARNLEKLHDIENKLGKKFIPVGLNITSQKEIETWVQNTFSDSRLPDILINNAGAGYFKKIDELSLERWHEMINTNLNGAFYITSKIVPLMKSNQNTCHIINIGSILGKTTRTESAAYSATKYGMQGFSEALFKELRSYKIKVTCVNPGSIDTDFFEDSGIHPHKNMLQPKDIAALIIHLIETPDNLLVDEITMRPLIPDPPA
;
A
#
# COMPACT_ATOMS: atom_id res chain seq x y z
N MET A 1 -13.33 -12.62 4.13
CA MET A 1 -13.70 -11.58 5.15
C MET A 1 -14.75 -10.66 4.54
N ASN A 2 -15.83 -10.32 5.24
CA ASN A 2 -16.73 -9.22 4.81
C ASN A 2 -16.05 -7.90 5.17
N VAL A 3 -16.07 -6.91 4.26
CA VAL A 3 -15.39 -5.61 4.40
C VAL A 3 -16.22 -4.57 5.17
N ASP A 4 -17.56 -4.77 5.24
CA ASP A 4 -18.45 -3.84 5.95
C ASP A 4 -18.07 -3.68 7.43
N GLU A 5 -18.04 -2.45 7.91
CA GLU A 5 -17.60 -2.02 9.26
C GLU A 5 -16.15 -2.39 9.63
N LYS A 6 -15.35 -2.92 8.71
CA LYS A 6 -13.93 -3.22 8.97
C LYS A 6 -13.08 -1.96 9.07
N VAL A 7 -12.10 -1.99 9.96
CA VAL A 7 -11.15 -0.91 10.15
C VAL A 7 -9.95 -1.12 9.22
N VAL A 8 -9.77 -0.20 8.30
CA VAL A 8 -8.74 -0.24 7.25
C VAL A 8 -7.78 0.91 7.42
N VAL A 9 -6.48 0.60 7.40
CA VAL A 9 -5.39 1.59 7.42
C VAL A 9 -4.72 1.59 6.06
N ILE A 10 -4.67 2.75 5.38
CA ILE A 10 -4.07 2.90 4.04
C ILE A 10 -2.99 3.95 4.09
N THR A 11 -1.74 3.58 3.80
CA THR A 11 -0.64 4.54 3.65
C THR A 11 -0.57 5.08 2.23
N GLY A 12 -0.22 6.37 2.07
CA GLY A 12 -0.19 7.03 0.77
C GLY A 12 -1.59 7.22 0.17
N ALA A 13 -2.59 7.50 1.01
CA ALA A 13 -3.99 7.58 0.62
C ALA A 13 -4.39 8.87 -0.11
N SER A 14 -3.49 9.87 -0.24
CA SER A 14 -3.84 11.20 -0.77
C SER A 14 -3.95 11.28 -2.30
N SER A 15 -3.57 10.23 -3.04
CA SER A 15 -3.61 10.23 -4.51
C SER A 15 -3.53 8.81 -5.08
N GLY A 16 -3.68 8.70 -6.39
CA GLY A 16 -3.40 7.50 -7.18
C GLY A 16 -4.08 6.23 -6.65
N LEU A 17 -3.30 5.18 -6.49
CA LEU A 17 -3.78 3.87 -6.06
C LEU A 17 -4.32 3.89 -4.62
N GLY A 18 -3.68 4.66 -3.71
CA GLY A 18 -4.13 4.79 -2.33
C GLY A 18 -5.52 5.44 -2.20
N ALA A 19 -5.80 6.47 -2.99
CA ALA A 19 -7.11 7.10 -3.06
C ALA A 19 -8.17 6.16 -3.64
N ALA A 20 -7.81 5.38 -4.67
CA ALA A 20 -8.71 4.38 -5.25
C ALA A 20 -9.03 3.25 -4.27
N PHE A 21 -8.08 2.82 -3.44
CA PHE A 21 -8.35 1.90 -2.34
C PHE A 21 -9.33 2.52 -1.35
N ALA A 22 -9.10 3.76 -0.91
CA ALA A 22 -9.97 4.44 0.03
C ALA A 22 -11.42 4.49 -0.48
N ASP A 23 -11.61 4.86 -1.75
CA ASP A 23 -12.92 4.88 -2.40
C ASP A 23 -13.58 3.51 -2.39
N ALA A 24 -12.89 2.47 -2.83
CA ALA A 24 -13.41 1.11 -2.90
C ALA A 24 -13.79 0.54 -1.53
N PHE A 25 -12.97 0.78 -0.49
CA PHE A 25 -13.26 0.30 0.86
C PHE A 25 -14.42 1.06 1.51
N VAL A 26 -14.47 2.39 1.38
CA VAL A 26 -15.59 3.18 1.89
C VAL A 26 -16.91 2.81 1.20
N ALA A 27 -16.89 2.59 -0.11
CA ALA A 27 -18.05 2.13 -0.86
C ALA A 27 -18.58 0.76 -0.39
N LYS A 28 -17.70 -0.09 0.18
CA LYS A 28 -18.06 -1.37 0.81
C LYS A 28 -18.45 -1.24 2.29
N GLY A 29 -18.51 -0.02 2.84
CA GLY A 29 -18.92 0.21 4.21
C GLY A 29 -17.78 0.16 5.24
N ALA A 30 -16.53 0.03 4.85
CA ALA A 30 -15.39 0.05 5.77
C ALA A 30 -15.15 1.45 6.39
N ILE A 31 -14.50 1.46 7.55
CA ILE A 31 -13.95 2.67 8.18
C ILE A 31 -12.48 2.76 7.78
N VAL A 32 -12.12 3.79 7.02
CA VAL A 32 -10.81 3.93 6.40
C VAL A 32 -10.01 5.06 7.04
N TYR A 33 -8.88 4.73 7.66
CA TYR A 33 -7.86 5.71 8.05
C TYR A 33 -6.89 5.90 6.88
N GLY A 34 -7.00 7.05 6.23
CA GLY A 34 -6.13 7.42 5.10
C GLY A 34 -4.93 8.24 5.57
N LEU A 35 -3.72 7.68 5.48
CA LEU A 35 -2.48 8.28 5.96
C LEU A 35 -1.69 8.90 4.80
N ALA A 36 -1.33 10.18 4.92
CA ALA A 36 -0.41 10.86 4.01
C ALA A 36 0.16 12.13 4.64
N ARG A 37 1.23 12.68 4.05
CA ARG A 37 1.81 13.97 4.47
C ARG A 37 0.91 15.16 4.12
N ASN A 38 0.24 15.11 2.96
CA ASN A 38 -0.63 16.19 2.48
C ASN A 38 -2.05 16.02 3.05
N LEU A 39 -2.32 16.69 4.17
CA LEU A 39 -3.60 16.65 4.85
C LEU A 39 -4.72 17.33 4.04
N GLU A 40 -4.41 18.36 3.27
CA GLU A 40 -5.38 19.07 2.41
C GLU A 40 -5.98 18.11 1.37
N LYS A 41 -5.12 17.37 0.64
CA LYS A 41 -5.59 16.35 -0.30
C LYS A 41 -6.40 15.24 0.38
N LEU A 42 -6.08 14.89 1.62
CA LEU A 42 -6.87 13.91 2.37
C LEU A 42 -8.26 14.46 2.74
N HIS A 43 -8.38 15.74 3.08
CA HIS A 43 -9.68 16.39 3.32
C HIS A 43 -10.51 16.48 2.03
N ASP A 44 -9.90 16.66 0.87
CA ASP A 44 -10.62 16.60 -0.41
C ASP A 44 -11.24 15.22 -0.65
N ILE A 45 -10.52 14.16 -0.26
CA ILE A 45 -11.03 12.78 -0.33
C ILE A 45 -12.14 12.57 0.71
N GLU A 46 -11.97 13.05 1.95
CA GLU A 46 -13.01 13.00 2.99
C GLU A 46 -14.31 13.68 2.52
N ASN A 47 -14.22 14.86 1.90
CA ASN A 47 -15.37 15.56 1.34
C ASN A 47 -16.13 14.75 0.29
N LYS A 48 -15.44 13.89 -0.46
CA LYS A 48 -16.04 13.00 -1.47
C LYS A 48 -16.62 11.74 -0.86
N LEU A 49 -15.89 11.10 0.07
CA LEU A 49 -16.20 9.78 0.58
C LEU A 49 -17.06 9.80 1.86
N GLY A 50 -17.09 10.95 2.55
CA GLY A 50 -17.87 11.13 3.77
C GLY A 50 -17.19 10.57 5.02
N LYS A 51 -17.98 10.47 6.10
CA LYS A 51 -17.50 10.22 7.48
C LYS A 51 -16.79 8.87 7.72
N LYS A 52 -16.92 7.91 6.81
CA LYS A 52 -16.22 6.62 6.91
C LYS A 52 -14.75 6.71 6.46
N PHE A 53 -14.35 7.79 5.78
CA PHE A 53 -12.95 8.10 5.54
C PHE A 53 -12.45 9.08 6.61
N ILE A 54 -11.35 8.74 7.27
CA ILE A 54 -10.74 9.52 8.35
C ILE A 54 -9.35 9.96 7.88
N PRO A 55 -9.15 11.25 7.57
CA PRO A 55 -7.86 11.78 7.14
C PRO A 55 -6.85 11.80 8.30
N VAL A 56 -5.63 11.35 8.05
CA VAL A 56 -4.54 11.33 9.02
C VAL A 56 -3.29 11.96 8.39
N GLY A 57 -2.97 13.18 8.81
CA GLY A 57 -1.72 13.86 8.42
C GLY A 57 -0.54 13.23 9.14
N LEU A 58 0.25 12.38 8.45
CA LEU A 58 1.32 11.62 9.05
C LEU A 58 2.46 11.37 8.06
N ASN A 59 3.70 11.53 8.52
CA ASN A 59 4.88 11.12 7.76
C ASN A 59 5.21 9.65 8.07
N ILE A 60 5.02 8.78 7.10
CA ILE A 60 5.28 7.33 7.25
C ILE A 60 6.76 7.00 7.56
N THR A 61 7.69 7.93 7.32
CA THR A 61 9.10 7.75 7.65
C THR A 61 9.45 8.18 9.08
N SER A 62 8.47 8.71 9.84
CA SER A 62 8.62 9.13 11.23
C SER A 62 8.03 8.07 12.17
N GLN A 63 8.92 7.24 12.74
CA GLN A 63 8.51 6.21 13.70
C GLN A 63 7.73 6.82 14.88
N LYS A 64 8.14 8.00 15.36
CA LYS A 64 7.49 8.69 16.49
C LYS A 64 6.06 9.12 16.17
N GLU A 65 5.83 9.67 14.98
CA GLU A 65 4.48 10.07 14.56
C GLU A 65 3.56 8.85 14.46
N ILE A 66 4.04 7.76 13.85
CA ILE A 66 3.29 6.50 13.74
C ILE A 66 2.92 5.97 15.13
N GLU A 67 3.90 5.89 16.05
CA GLU A 67 3.66 5.38 17.39
C GLU A 67 2.63 6.21 18.14
N THR A 68 2.76 7.54 18.11
CA THR A 68 1.81 8.46 18.74
C THR A 68 0.41 8.31 18.14
N TRP A 69 0.30 8.23 16.82
CA TRP A 69 -0.98 8.07 16.16
C TRP A 69 -1.64 6.72 16.51
N VAL A 70 -0.89 5.61 16.47
CA VAL A 70 -1.42 4.29 16.80
C VAL A 70 -1.93 4.24 18.24
N GLN A 71 -1.17 4.76 19.20
CA GLN A 71 -1.55 4.79 20.63
C GLN A 71 -2.81 5.62 20.89
N ASN A 72 -3.00 6.72 20.15
CA ASN A 72 -4.15 7.60 20.32
C ASN A 72 -5.41 7.16 19.56
N THR A 73 -5.27 6.24 18.59
CA THR A 73 -6.34 5.87 17.67
C THR A 73 -6.98 4.54 18.00
N PHE A 74 -6.17 3.57 18.40
CA PHE A 74 -6.63 2.18 18.59
C PHE A 74 -6.75 1.81 20.06
N SER A 75 -7.69 0.93 20.34
CA SER A 75 -7.96 0.38 21.69
C SER A 75 -8.54 -1.02 21.53
N ASP A 76 -8.75 -1.75 22.62
CA ASP A 76 -9.34 -3.10 22.59
C ASP A 76 -10.73 -3.15 21.92
N SER A 77 -11.45 -2.02 21.91
CA SER A 77 -12.75 -1.89 21.24
C SER A 77 -12.66 -1.45 19.78
N ARG A 78 -11.47 -1.07 19.29
CA ARG A 78 -11.24 -0.62 17.93
C ARG A 78 -9.87 -1.09 17.45
N LEU A 79 -9.83 -2.27 16.86
CA LEU A 79 -8.62 -2.88 16.33
C LEU A 79 -8.58 -2.80 14.79
N PRO A 80 -7.41 -2.65 14.17
CA PRO A 80 -7.28 -2.69 12.73
C PRO A 80 -7.52 -4.11 12.21
N ASP A 81 -8.34 -4.22 11.15
CA ASP A 81 -8.58 -5.48 10.43
C ASP A 81 -7.69 -5.59 9.18
N ILE A 82 -7.45 -4.47 8.49
CA ILE A 82 -6.73 -4.43 7.22
C ILE A 82 -5.68 -3.32 7.25
N LEU A 83 -4.44 -3.66 6.85
CA LEU A 83 -3.36 -2.70 6.61
C LEU A 83 -2.96 -2.76 5.13
N ILE A 84 -2.96 -1.61 4.45
CA ILE A 84 -2.45 -1.48 3.08
C ILE A 84 -1.21 -0.60 3.09
N ASN A 85 -0.03 -1.23 2.97
CA ASN A 85 1.24 -0.56 2.77
C ASN A 85 1.37 -0.15 1.29
N ASN A 86 0.82 1.03 0.96
CA ASN A 86 0.78 1.55 -0.40
C ASN A 86 1.72 2.74 -0.61
N ALA A 87 2.05 3.50 0.44
CA ALA A 87 2.98 4.63 0.31
C ALA A 87 4.29 4.22 -0.37
N GLY A 88 4.71 4.98 -1.36
CA GLY A 88 5.91 4.69 -2.11
C GLY A 88 6.44 5.89 -2.88
N ALA A 89 7.74 5.86 -3.16
CA ALA A 89 8.44 6.78 -4.06
C ALA A 89 9.23 5.98 -5.09
N GLY A 90 9.36 6.53 -6.30
CA GLY A 90 10.09 5.87 -7.39
C GLY A 90 10.86 6.87 -8.23
N TYR A 91 12.19 6.68 -8.30
CA TYR A 91 13.09 7.46 -9.14
C TYR A 91 13.89 6.51 -10.04
N PHE A 92 13.92 6.82 -11.32
CA PHE A 92 14.53 5.97 -12.36
C PHE A 92 15.68 6.75 -13.00
N LYS A 93 16.91 6.36 -12.65
CA LYS A 93 18.16 6.95 -13.15
C LYS A 93 19.24 5.88 -13.17
N LYS A 94 20.28 6.09 -13.99
CA LYS A 94 21.51 5.29 -13.93
C LYS A 94 22.14 5.41 -12.54
N ILE A 95 22.88 4.40 -12.13
CA ILE A 95 23.42 4.30 -10.78
C ILE A 95 24.35 5.47 -10.41
N ASP A 96 25.09 6.00 -11.37
CA ASP A 96 26.00 7.13 -11.24
C ASP A 96 25.32 8.50 -11.36
N GLU A 97 24.05 8.53 -11.75
CA GLU A 97 23.24 9.76 -11.87
C GLU A 97 22.21 9.90 -10.74
N LEU A 98 21.92 8.83 -10.00
CA LEU A 98 20.95 8.86 -8.91
C LEU A 98 21.55 9.51 -7.67
N SER A 99 20.93 10.58 -7.15
CA SER A 99 21.40 11.22 -5.92
C SER A 99 21.17 10.34 -4.69
N LEU A 100 22.05 10.49 -3.68
CA LEU A 100 21.89 9.81 -2.39
C LEU A 100 20.58 10.20 -1.69
N GLU A 101 20.13 11.43 -1.85
CA GLU A 101 18.84 11.89 -1.31
C GLU A 101 17.67 11.06 -1.85
N ARG A 102 17.62 10.86 -3.18
CA ARG A 102 16.58 10.06 -3.83
C ARG A 102 16.66 8.58 -3.47
N TRP A 103 17.89 8.06 -3.34
CA TRP A 103 18.11 6.72 -2.81
C TRP A 103 17.50 6.58 -1.40
N HIS A 104 17.86 7.48 -0.47
CA HIS A 104 17.36 7.45 0.90
C HIS A 104 15.85 7.65 0.98
N GLU A 105 15.28 8.54 0.15
CA GLU A 105 13.84 8.72 0.08
C GLU A 105 13.11 7.42 -0.29
N MET A 106 13.59 6.71 -1.31
CA MET A 106 13.01 5.41 -1.71
C MET A 106 13.12 4.36 -0.60
N ILE A 107 14.31 4.19 0.00
CA ILE A 107 14.51 3.23 1.10
C ILE A 107 13.61 3.59 2.28
N ASN A 108 13.59 4.85 2.69
CA ASN A 108 12.84 5.30 3.85
C ASN A 108 11.31 5.18 3.64
N THR A 109 10.82 5.51 2.45
CA THR A 109 9.38 5.44 2.18
C THR A 109 8.94 3.99 1.91
N ASN A 110 9.63 3.29 1.00
CA ASN A 110 9.14 2.01 0.47
C ASN A 110 9.40 0.83 1.43
N LEU A 111 10.46 0.90 2.26
CA LEU A 111 10.83 -0.18 3.17
C LEU A 111 10.69 0.22 4.64
N ASN A 112 11.43 1.26 5.08
CA ASN A 112 11.41 1.66 6.49
C ASN A 112 10.00 2.09 6.92
N GLY A 113 9.29 2.88 6.11
CA GLY A 113 7.93 3.31 6.40
C GLY A 113 6.95 2.13 6.51
N ALA A 114 7.02 1.18 5.58
CA ALA A 114 6.20 -0.03 5.65
C ALA A 114 6.53 -0.87 6.90
N PHE A 115 7.82 -1.01 7.25
CA PHE A 115 8.23 -1.67 8.48
C PHE A 115 7.71 -0.95 9.73
N TYR A 116 7.86 0.39 9.81
CA TYR A 116 7.46 1.15 10.99
C TYR A 116 5.96 1.01 11.28
N ILE A 117 5.10 1.22 10.28
CA ILE A 117 3.66 1.09 10.48
C ILE A 117 3.26 -0.37 10.78
N THR A 118 3.81 -1.34 10.05
CA THR A 118 3.51 -2.76 10.24
C THR A 118 3.90 -3.21 11.65
N SER A 119 5.07 -2.80 12.16
CA SER A 119 5.56 -3.16 13.50
C SER A 119 4.65 -2.65 14.62
N LYS A 120 3.92 -1.55 14.42
CA LYS A 120 2.97 -1.00 15.40
C LYS A 120 1.55 -1.53 15.24
N ILE A 121 1.15 -1.90 14.03
CA ILE A 121 -0.19 -2.43 13.73
C ILE A 121 -0.30 -3.94 14.03
N VAL A 122 0.75 -4.72 13.75
CA VAL A 122 0.75 -6.19 13.95
C VAL A 122 0.39 -6.60 15.39
N PRO A 123 0.91 -6.00 16.47
CA PRO A 123 0.49 -6.36 17.83
C PRO A 123 -1.03 -6.21 18.05
N LEU A 124 -1.65 -5.17 17.48
CA LEU A 124 -3.09 -4.95 17.55
C LEU A 124 -3.87 -6.00 16.74
N MET A 125 -3.39 -6.32 15.54
CA MET A 125 -3.99 -7.38 14.72
C MET A 125 -3.89 -8.76 15.38
N LYS A 126 -2.82 -9.05 16.13
CA LYS A 126 -2.70 -10.29 16.91
C LYS A 126 -3.72 -10.39 18.03
N SER A 127 -4.19 -9.27 18.56
CA SER A 127 -5.25 -9.21 19.58
C SER A 127 -6.65 -9.27 18.96
N ASN A 128 -6.79 -9.07 17.66
CA ASN A 128 -8.06 -9.14 16.96
C ASN A 128 -8.53 -10.60 16.83
N GLN A 129 -9.77 -10.88 17.20
CA GLN A 129 -10.36 -12.24 17.13
C GLN A 129 -10.74 -12.65 15.70
N ASN A 130 -10.87 -11.66 14.80
CA ASN A 130 -11.17 -11.89 13.39
C ASN A 130 -9.91 -12.16 12.58
N THR A 131 -10.07 -12.74 11.40
CA THR A 131 -9.00 -12.80 10.40
C THR A 131 -8.63 -11.38 9.98
N CYS A 132 -7.34 -11.05 10.01
CA CYS A 132 -6.79 -9.77 9.54
C CYS A 132 -6.04 -9.95 8.22
N HIS A 133 -5.78 -8.84 7.50
CA HIS A 133 -5.07 -8.90 6.24
C HIS A 133 -4.10 -7.73 6.07
N ILE A 134 -2.84 -8.02 5.76
CA ILE A 134 -1.83 -7.05 5.37
C ILE A 134 -1.64 -7.13 3.86
N ILE A 135 -1.83 -6.03 3.16
CA ILE A 135 -1.58 -5.90 1.72
C ILE A 135 -0.35 -5.02 1.54
N ASN A 136 0.69 -5.55 0.96
CA ASN A 136 1.91 -4.81 0.63
C ASN A 136 1.96 -4.52 -0.87
N ILE A 137 2.06 -3.25 -1.27
CA ILE A 137 2.17 -2.87 -2.67
C ILE A 137 3.62 -2.96 -3.13
N GLY A 138 3.92 -4.06 -3.78
CA GLY A 138 5.17 -4.33 -4.47
C GLY A 138 5.25 -3.63 -5.83
N SER A 139 5.79 -4.33 -6.79
CA SER A 139 5.85 -3.96 -8.22
C SER A 139 6.31 -5.17 -9.03
N ILE A 140 6.04 -5.20 -10.33
CA ILE A 140 6.73 -6.14 -11.24
C ILE A 140 8.26 -5.97 -11.16
N LEU A 141 8.76 -4.77 -10.81
CA LEU A 141 10.18 -4.50 -10.59
C LEU A 141 10.72 -5.05 -9.25
N GLY A 142 9.88 -5.72 -8.46
CA GLY A 142 10.28 -6.59 -7.36
C GLY A 142 10.53 -8.05 -7.77
N LYS A 143 10.33 -8.41 -9.04
CA LYS A 143 10.50 -9.76 -9.61
C LYS A 143 11.36 -9.78 -10.87
N THR A 144 11.40 -8.67 -11.56
CA THR A 144 12.21 -8.45 -12.75
C THR A 144 12.83 -7.07 -12.64
N THR A 145 13.80 -6.76 -13.47
CA THR A 145 14.49 -5.47 -13.44
C THR A 145 14.53 -4.85 -14.84
N ARG A 146 14.86 -3.58 -14.91
CA ARG A 146 15.21 -2.89 -16.15
C ARG A 146 16.38 -1.94 -15.90
N THR A 147 16.94 -1.39 -16.94
CA THR A 147 17.90 -0.27 -16.82
C THR A 147 17.29 0.88 -16.00
N GLU A 148 18.12 1.62 -15.28
CA GLU A 148 17.72 2.78 -14.47
C GLU A 148 16.79 2.47 -13.28
N SER A 149 16.55 1.20 -12.97
CA SER A 149 15.64 0.81 -11.88
C SER A 149 16.38 0.24 -10.66
N ALA A 150 17.70 0.28 -10.59
CA ALA A 150 18.47 -0.43 -9.56
C ALA A 150 17.98 -0.11 -8.13
N ALA A 151 17.86 1.16 -7.78
CA ALA A 151 17.41 1.58 -6.45
C ALA A 151 15.94 1.23 -6.17
N TYR A 152 15.04 1.55 -7.11
CA TYR A 152 13.62 1.22 -6.96
C TYR A 152 13.41 -0.30 -6.89
N SER A 153 14.06 -1.07 -7.78
CA SER A 153 13.98 -2.54 -7.76
C SER A 153 14.50 -3.10 -6.44
N ALA A 154 15.59 -2.59 -5.88
CA ALA A 154 16.09 -3.02 -4.58
C ALA A 154 15.01 -2.88 -3.49
N THR A 155 14.26 -1.77 -3.47
CA THR A 155 13.16 -1.60 -2.49
C THR A 155 12.01 -2.58 -2.75
N LYS A 156 11.68 -2.86 -4.01
CA LYS A 156 10.55 -3.72 -4.35
C LYS A 156 10.86 -5.22 -4.21
N TYR A 157 12.11 -5.63 -4.44
CA TYR A 157 12.60 -6.96 -4.04
C TYR A 157 12.62 -7.11 -2.52
N GLY A 158 13.05 -6.06 -1.79
CA GLY A 158 12.96 -6.02 -0.33
C GLY A 158 11.53 -6.21 0.17
N MET A 159 10.54 -5.58 -0.47
CA MET A 159 9.13 -5.73 -0.14
C MET A 159 8.62 -7.17 -0.37
N GLN A 160 9.10 -7.86 -1.42
CA GLN A 160 8.78 -9.27 -1.63
C GLN A 160 9.26 -10.12 -0.47
N GLY A 161 10.56 -10.03 -0.12
CA GLY A 161 11.12 -10.79 1.00
C GLY A 161 10.45 -10.45 2.34
N PHE A 162 10.15 -9.16 2.58
CA PHE A 162 9.42 -8.70 3.76
C PHE A 162 8.03 -9.34 3.84
N SER A 163 7.27 -9.35 2.73
CA SER A 163 5.94 -9.94 2.68
C SER A 163 5.94 -11.44 2.92
N GLU A 164 6.88 -12.16 2.29
CA GLU A 164 7.02 -13.61 2.46
C GLU A 164 7.37 -13.99 3.91
N ALA A 165 8.29 -13.25 4.54
CA ALA A 165 8.65 -13.47 5.95
C ALA A 165 7.47 -13.19 6.87
N LEU A 166 6.79 -12.05 6.70
CA LEU A 166 5.59 -11.70 7.48
C LEU A 166 4.49 -12.78 7.37
N PHE A 167 4.24 -13.29 6.17
CA PHE A 167 3.27 -14.38 5.99
C PHE A 167 3.60 -15.57 6.88
N LYS A 168 4.86 -16.02 6.86
CA LYS A 168 5.30 -17.18 7.65
C LYS A 168 5.18 -16.94 9.16
N GLU A 169 5.48 -15.72 9.62
CA GLU A 169 5.41 -15.30 11.03
C GLU A 169 3.98 -15.13 11.53
N LEU A 170 3.05 -14.68 10.68
CA LEU A 170 1.74 -14.16 11.13
C LEU A 170 0.56 -15.11 10.87
N ARG A 171 0.72 -16.12 10.01
CA ARG A 171 -0.38 -17.04 9.66
C ARG A 171 -0.99 -17.78 10.84
N SER A 172 -0.19 -18.09 11.88
CA SER A 172 -0.69 -18.73 13.09
C SER A 172 -1.61 -17.83 13.94
N TYR A 173 -1.56 -16.52 13.70
CA TYR A 173 -2.43 -15.51 14.31
C TYR A 173 -3.63 -15.16 13.41
N LYS A 174 -3.92 -15.94 12.36
CA LYS A 174 -4.96 -15.65 11.37
C LYS A 174 -4.78 -14.31 10.65
N ILE A 175 -3.54 -13.86 10.49
CA ILE A 175 -3.20 -12.66 9.73
C ILE A 175 -2.68 -13.09 8.37
N LYS A 176 -3.44 -12.78 7.32
CA LYS A 176 -3.06 -12.97 5.93
C LYS A 176 -2.07 -11.88 5.51
N VAL A 177 -1.14 -12.22 4.64
CA VAL A 177 -0.22 -11.24 4.03
C VAL A 177 -0.19 -11.50 2.53
N THR A 178 -0.47 -10.47 1.74
CA THR A 178 -0.42 -10.54 0.28
C THR A 178 0.54 -9.47 -0.26
N CYS A 179 1.48 -9.86 -1.10
CA CYS A 179 2.28 -8.95 -1.90
C CYS A 179 1.62 -8.74 -3.26
N VAL A 180 1.26 -7.51 -3.58
CA VAL A 180 0.62 -7.13 -4.83
C VAL A 180 1.63 -6.46 -5.74
N ASN A 181 1.91 -7.05 -6.90
CA ASN A 181 2.95 -6.64 -7.84
C ASN A 181 2.35 -6.08 -9.13
N PRO A 182 1.90 -4.81 -9.16
CA PRO A 182 1.38 -4.20 -10.37
C PRO A 182 2.51 -3.83 -11.34
N GLY A 183 2.18 -3.87 -12.63
CA GLY A 183 2.91 -3.18 -13.70
C GLY A 183 2.62 -1.68 -13.69
N SER A 184 2.73 -1.04 -14.86
CA SER A 184 2.46 0.39 -15.00
C SER A 184 1.00 0.72 -14.68
N ILE A 185 0.80 1.66 -13.76
CA ILE A 185 -0.53 2.16 -13.34
C ILE A 185 -0.65 3.61 -13.77
N ASP A 186 -1.80 4.00 -14.26
CA ASP A 186 -2.12 5.38 -14.65
C ASP A 186 -2.33 6.24 -13.40
N THR A 187 -1.25 6.84 -12.93
CA THR A 187 -1.19 7.71 -11.73
C THR A 187 -0.05 8.72 -11.88
N ASP A 188 -0.08 9.77 -11.08
CA ASP A 188 0.96 10.80 -10.99
C ASP A 188 2.32 10.25 -10.47
N PHE A 189 2.39 8.97 -10.09
CA PHE A 189 3.61 8.34 -9.57
C PHE A 189 4.79 8.44 -10.55
N PHE A 190 4.52 8.55 -11.83
CA PHE A 190 5.53 8.59 -12.88
C PHE A 190 5.89 10.00 -13.36
N GLU A 191 5.31 11.08 -12.82
CA GLU A 191 5.57 12.46 -13.27
C GLU A 191 7.07 12.80 -13.30
N ASP A 192 7.81 12.42 -12.26
CA ASP A 192 9.26 12.65 -12.15
C ASP A 192 10.12 11.51 -12.74
N SER A 193 9.52 10.51 -13.34
CA SER A 193 10.22 9.26 -13.74
C SER A 193 10.65 9.22 -15.20
N GLY A 194 10.20 10.18 -16.02
CA GLY A 194 10.36 10.13 -17.47
C GLY A 194 9.50 9.06 -18.17
N ILE A 195 8.61 8.40 -17.44
CA ILE A 195 7.63 7.47 -18.00
C ILE A 195 6.36 8.26 -18.30
N HIS A 196 5.98 8.30 -19.56
CA HIS A 196 4.76 9.00 -19.97
C HIS A 196 3.53 8.11 -19.77
N PRO A 197 2.45 8.65 -19.19
CA PRO A 197 1.17 7.94 -19.12
C PRO A 197 0.71 7.50 -20.52
N HIS A 198 0.17 6.29 -20.62
CA HIS A 198 -0.43 5.81 -21.86
C HIS A 198 -1.74 5.02 -21.57
N LYS A 199 -2.65 5.01 -22.54
CA LYS A 199 -4.01 4.46 -22.41
C LYS A 199 -4.09 2.98 -22.01
N ASN A 200 -2.99 2.24 -22.17
CA ASN A 200 -2.93 0.81 -21.86
C ASN A 200 -2.46 0.54 -20.42
N MET A 201 -2.15 1.57 -19.61
CA MET A 201 -1.79 1.38 -18.20
C MET A 201 -2.96 0.80 -17.40
N LEU A 202 -2.62 0.04 -16.36
CA LEU A 202 -3.61 -0.44 -15.38
C LEU A 202 -4.30 0.76 -14.73
N GLN A 203 -5.61 0.66 -14.53
CA GLN A 203 -6.35 1.71 -13.86
C GLN A 203 -6.40 1.45 -12.34
N PRO A 204 -6.17 2.47 -11.49
CA PRO A 204 -6.23 2.33 -10.03
C PRO A 204 -7.50 1.67 -9.51
N LYS A 205 -8.66 2.02 -10.10
CA LYS A 205 -9.96 1.45 -9.74
C LYS A 205 -10.06 -0.06 -9.98
N ASP A 206 -9.44 -0.56 -11.06
CA ASP A 206 -9.49 -1.98 -11.40
C ASP A 206 -8.63 -2.79 -10.43
N ILE A 207 -7.48 -2.23 -10.02
CA ILE A 207 -6.62 -2.83 -8.99
C ILE A 207 -7.37 -2.82 -7.65
N ALA A 208 -8.00 -1.71 -7.28
CA ALA A 208 -8.75 -1.61 -6.02
C ALA A 208 -9.89 -2.64 -5.96
N ALA A 209 -10.64 -2.83 -7.05
CA ALA A 209 -11.69 -3.85 -7.14
C ALA A 209 -11.14 -5.26 -6.95
N LEU A 210 -9.99 -5.58 -7.55
CA LEU A 210 -9.32 -6.86 -7.37
C LEU A 210 -8.89 -7.08 -5.92
N ILE A 211 -8.35 -6.06 -5.25
CA ILE A 211 -7.93 -6.16 -3.83
C ILE A 211 -9.14 -6.40 -2.93
N ILE A 212 -10.27 -5.72 -3.16
CA ILE A 212 -11.52 -6.02 -2.44
C ILE A 212 -11.88 -7.49 -2.61
N HIS A 213 -11.86 -8.01 -3.85
CA HIS A 213 -12.16 -9.42 -4.12
C HIS A 213 -11.21 -10.38 -3.39
N LEU A 214 -9.90 -10.08 -3.36
CA LEU A 214 -8.92 -10.87 -2.60
C LEU A 214 -9.22 -10.90 -1.09
N ILE A 215 -9.63 -9.79 -0.52
CA ILE A 215 -9.97 -9.69 0.91
C ILE A 215 -11.25 -10.46 1.21
N GLU A 216 -12.23 -10.44 0.31
CA GLU A 216 -13.50 -11.15 0.44
C GLU A 216 -13.38 -12.67 0.24
N THR A 217 -12.18 -13.21 -0.10
CA THR A 217 -11.95 -14.66 -0.17
C THR A 217 -12.17 -15.34 1.20
N PRO A 218 -12.49 -16.65 1.22
CA PRO A 218 -12.63 -17.42 2.47
C PRO A 218 -11.42 -17.28 3.39
N ASP A 219 -11.63 -17.36 4.70
CA ASP A 219 -10.56 -17.10 5.69
C ASP A 219 -9.39 -18.07 5.59
N ASN A 220 -9.63 -19.31 5.20
CA ASN A 220 -8.59 -20.33 5.02
C ASN A 220 -7.91 -20.31 3.65
N LEU A 221 -8.32 -19.40 2.75
CA LEU A 221 -7.68 -19.20 1.45
C LEU A 221 -6.80 -17.97 1.50
N LEU A 222 -5.53 -18.12 1.19
CA LEU A 222 -4.58 -17.03 1.03
C LEU A 222 -4.05 -17.01 -0.40
N VAL A 223 -4.11 -15.83 -1.00
CA VAL A 223 -3.30 -15.48 -2.16
C VAL A 223 -2.12 -14.67 -1.60
N ASP A 224 -0.97 -15.31 -1.42
CA ASP A 224 0.22 -14.70 -0.81
C ASP A 224 0.91 -13.71 -1.77
N GLU A 225 0.72 -13.90 -3.07
CA GLU A 225 1.28 -13.02 -4.09
C GLU A 225 0.36 -12.93 -5.32
N ILE A 226 0.27 -11.73 -5.89
CA ILE A 226 -0.40 -11.51 -7.18
C ILE A 226 0.41 -10.53 -8.05
N THR A 227 0.63 -10.89 -9.32
CA THR A 227 1.28 -10.03 -10.30
C THR A 227 0.29 -9.64 -11.40
N MET A 228 0.17 -8.34 -11.66
CA MET A 228 -0.71 -7.78 -12.68
C MET A 228 0.08 -6.99 -13.69
N ARG A 229 -0.27 -7.11 -14.97
CA ARG A 229 0.38 -6.39 -16.06
C ARG A 229 -0.68 -5.85 -17.02
N PRO A 230 -0.45 -4.69 -17.64
CA PRO A 230 -1.21 -4.36 -18.84
C PRO A 230 -1.08 -5.50 -19.85
N LEU A 231 -2.16 -5.84 -20.53
CA LEU A 231 -2.12 -6.86 -21.59
C LEU A 231 -1.21 -6.39 -22.74
N ILE A 232 -1.29 -5.11 -23.05
CA ILE A 232 -0.44 -4.44 -24.05
C ILE A 232 0.35 -3.36 -23.30
N PRO A 233 1.65 -3.59 -22.98
CA PRO A 233 2.42 -2.69 -22.13
C PRO A 233 2.70 -1.33 -22.79
N ASP A 234 2.97 -1.31 -24.09
CA ASP A 234 3.24 -0.12 -24.88
C ASP A 234 2.19 0.03 -25.97
N PRO A 235 1.84 1.27 -26.39
CA PRO A 235 1.06 1.44 -27.60
C PRO A 235 1.85 0.81 -28.76
N PRO A 236 1.21 0.11 -29.68
CA PRO A 236 1.87 -0.37 -30.89
C PRO A 236 2.48 0.83 -31.60
N ALA A 237 3.74 0.67 -32.02
CA ALA A 237 4.49 1.68 -32.77
C ALA A 237 3.76 2.08 -34.06
#